data_40b24ba4affef61e2a50f4b32ef73889
#
_entry.id   40b24ba4affef61e2a50f4b32ef73889
#
_cell.length_a   1.000
_cell.length_b   1.000
_cell.length_c   1.000
_cell.angle_alpha   90.00
_cell.angle_beta   90.00
_cell.angle_gamma   90.00
#
_symmetry.space_group_name_H-M   'P 1'
#
loop_
_entity.id
_entity.type
_entity.pdbx_description
1 polymer ?
#
loop_
_entity_poly.entity_id
_entity_poly.type
_entity_poly.pdbx_seq_one_letter_code
_entity_poly.pdbx_strand_id
1 'polypeptide(L)'
;TVAMTKQLMGAGLPIDKNTLQQIWHESNAFPDAEILDLVNLHRVELPVTEENITQMASYRNLTHQLTAGIAETGESLTNMLQGLVESGDIEQAATIYSEVLELLAFEDAAGETVTGQQQTEGPLPEPGVDVTVTSEEAEQMPVQPSATAPEAVPGQKTIIEEPTETASGNGQTIKENPGAEKTQEAPQLQNLQKLLKQGLETKDIPLLRSILHNSKVAELPAKLLADRWSIKPEDVESPEKVEELYQKLGKQLKGLSNLLEENGQRGSSAYQNVTNLSQNVDFLQQINQTYAYIQLPLHLRQGEHKTGELFVYTNKKNLARKDGQVSALLHLDMEHLGPLDVYVALKDTKVSTKFYVQNDAILDYLEANMDVLTERLQKRGYDCKCETTLRTELQQTAQAMAPLLKTEGSVPVAQYAFDVRT
;
A
#
# COMPACT_ATOMS: atom_id res chain seq x y z
N THR A 1 30.31 -18.19 -18.67
CA THR A 1 31.11 -18.37 -17.41
C THR A 1 31.78 -17.09 -16.93
N VAL A 2 32.57 -16.36 -17.75
CA VAL A 2 33.26 -15.13 -17.31
C VAL A 2 32.25 -14.05 -16.85
N ALA A 3 31.14 -13.83 -17.58
CA ALA A 3 30.10 -12.90 -17.20
C ALA A 3 29.43 -13.30 -15.87
N MET A 4 29.10 -14.58 -15.69
CA MET A 4 28.57 -15.13 -14.47
C MET A 4 29.49 -14.89 -13.28
N THR A 5 30.79 -15.22 -13.44
CA THR A 5 31.76 -15.00 -12.36
C THR A 5 31.86 -13.55 -11.95
N LYS A 6 31.87 -12.62 -12.91
CA LYS A 6 31.93 -11.18 -12.65
C LYS A 6 30.67 -10.71 -11.85
N GLN A 7 29.49 -11.20 -12.22
CA GLN A 7 28.24 -10.82 -11.54
C GLN A 7 28.15 -11.43 -10.14
N LEU A 8 28.57 -12.69 -9.95
CA LEU A 8 28.65 -13.31 -8.63
C LEU A 8 29.61 -12.55 -7.71
N MET A 9 30.79 -12.14 -8.23
CA MET A 9 31.72 -11.28 -7.47
C MET A 9 31.07 -9.97 -7.06
N GLY A 10 30.40 -9.29 -8.00
CA GLY A 10 29.71 -8.04 -7.72
C GLY A 10 28.59 -8.20 -6.68
N ALA A 11 27.89 -9.32 -6.70
CA ALA A 11 26.82 -9.64 -5.74
C ALA A 11 27.33 -10.14 -4.37
N GLY A 12 28.65 -10.38 -4.22
CA GLY A 12 29.20 -10.93 -2.98
C GLY A 12 28.84 -12.39 -2.73
N LEU A 13 28.45 -13.12 -3.80
CA LEU A 13 28.10 -14.53 -3.71
C LEU A 13 29.33 -15.43 -3.89
N PRO A 14 29.33 -16.65 -3.35
CA PRO A 14 30.43 -17.60 -3.50
C PRO A 14 30.70 -17.93 -4.97
N ILE A 15 31.97 -17.95 -5.34
CA ILE A 15 32.40 -18.37 -6.69
C ILE A 15 32.94 -19.79 -6.57
N ASP A 16 32.09 -20.72 -6.30
CA ASP A 16 32.41 -22.14 -6.29
C ASP A 16 31.75 -22.87 -7.47
N LYS A 17 32.12 -24.13 -7.63
CA LYS A 17 31.64 -24.97 -8.75
C LYS A 17 30.12 -25.16 -8.67
N ASN A 18 29.57 -25.30 -7.47
CA ASN A 18 28.14 -25.57 -7.27
C ASN A 18 27.29 -24.36 -7.65
N THR A 19 27.66 -23.18 -7.16
CA THR A 19 26.98 -21.92 -7.48
C THR A 19 27.05 -21.62 -8.99
N LEU A 20 28.22 -21.81 -9.61
CA LEU A 20 28.36 -21.62 -11.07
C LEU A 20 27.53 -22.63 -11.88
N GLN A 21 27.47 -23.90 -11.45
CA GLN A 21 26.63 -24.90 -12.10
C GLN A 21 25.15 -24.59 -11.92
N GLN A 22 24.74 -24.14 -10.76
CA GLN A 22 23.36 -23.77 -10.47
C GLN A 22 22.91 -22.62 -11.37
N ILE A 23 23.63 -21.50 -11.41
CA ILE A 23 23.30 -20.36 -12.29
C ILE A 23 23.32 -20.76 -13.76
N TRP A 24 24.24 -21.65 -14.14
CA TRP A 24 24.29 -22.17 -15.52
C TRP A 24 23.04 -23.00 -15.85
N HIS A 25 22.58 -23.87 -14.95
CA HIS A 25 21.35 -24.64 -15.13
C HIS A 25 20.13 -23.72 -15.23
N GLU A 26 20.04 -22.75 -14.36
CA GLU A 26 18.94 -21.77 -14.34
C GLU A 26 18.92 -20.91 -15.61
N SER A 27 20.09 -20.45 -16.09
CA SER A 27 20.17 -19.71 -17.35
C SER A 27 19.80 -20.54 -18.59
N ASN A 28 19.90 -21.88 -18.52
CA ASN A 28 19.39 -22.74 -19.59
C ASN A 28 17.89 -23.04 -19.43
N ALA A 29 17.40 -23.09 -18.21
CA ALA A 29 15.97 -23.26 -17.94
C ALA A 29 15.16 -21.98 -18.29
N PHE A 30 15.76 -20.81 -18.11
CA PHE A 30 15.17 -19.49 -18.41
C PHE A 30 16.08 -18.72 -19.38
N PRO A 31 16.07 -19.06 -20.69
CA PRO A 31 17.00 -18.49 -21.67
C PRO A 31 16.81 -16.98 -21.90
N ASP A 32 15.62 -16.46 -21.65
CA ASP A 32 15.28 -15.04 -21.78
C ASP A 32 15.65 -14.22 -20.54
N ALA A 33 16.00 -14.87 -19.43
CA ALA A 33 16.39 -14.20 -18.20
C ALA A 33 17.82 -13.64 -18.29
N GLU A 34 18.01 -12.41 -17.84
CA GLU A 34 19.37 -11.89 -17.66
C GLU A 34 20.07 -12.60 -16.50
N ILE A 35 21.34 -12.95 -16.69
CA ILE A 35 22.15 -13.59 -15.63
C ILE A 35 22.18 -12.73 -14.37
N LEU A 36 22.11 -11.42 -14.51
CA LEU A 36 22.08 -10.48 -13.40
C LEU A 36 20.84 -10.67 -12.53
N ASP A 37 19.68 -10.92 -13.13
CA ASP A 37 18.43 -11.12 -12.40
C ASP A 37 18.45 -12.45 -11.63
N LEU A 38 19.00 -13.53 -12.23
CA LEU A 38 19.23 -14.80 -11.55
C LEU A 38 20.16 -14.63 -10.34
N VAL A 39 21.27 -13.94 -10.52
CA VAL A 39 22.25 -13.66 -9.46
C VAL A 39 21.63 -12.81 -8.35
N ASN A 40 20.82 -11.81 -8.69
CA ASN A 40 20.13 -10.98 -7.70
C ASN A 40 19.08 -11.77 -6.91
N LEU A 41 18.33 -12.69 -7.55
CA LEU A 41 17.40 -13.57 -6.85
C LEU A 41 18.11 -14.43 -5.81
N HIS A 42 19.25 -15.03 -6.16
CA HIS A 42 20.07 -15.77 -5.18
C HIS A 42 20.59 -14.87 -4.06
N ARG A 43 20.99 -13.63 -4.37
CA ARG A 43 21.47 -12.68 -3.39
C ARG A 43 20.40 -12.31 -2.36
N VAL A 44 19.14 -12.20 -2.81
CA VAL A 44 18.00 -11.87 -1.93
C VAL A 44 17.31 -13.13 -1.38
N GLU A 45 17.90 -14.31 -1.61
CA GLU A 45 17.42 -15.62 -1.12
C GLU A 45 16.01 -15.98 -1.62
N LEU A 46 15.64 -15.51 -2.83
CA LEU A 46 14.37 -15.85 -3.46
C LEU A 46 14.50 -17.01 -4.45
N PRO A 47 13.46 -17.84 -4.60
CA PRO A 47 13.44 -18.91 -5.58
C PRO A 47 13.49 -18.37 -7.02
N VAL A 48 14.19 -19.08 -7.89
CA VAL A 48 14.26 -18.72 -9.32
C VAL A 48 13.05 -19.32 -10.02
N THR A 49 12.03 -18.49 -10.21
CA THR A 49 10.80 -18.78 -10.96
C THR A 49 10.59 -17.73 -12.02
N GLU A 50 9.74 -18.00 -13.01
CA GLU A 50 9.44 -17.06 -14.11
C GLU A 50 8.89 -15.74 -13.56
N GLU A 51 7.99 -15.83 -12.55
CA GLU A 51 7.40 -14.68 -11.90
C GLU A 51 8.47 -13.84 -11.18
N ASN A 52 9.32 -14.47 -10.37
CA ASN A 52 10.36 -13.77 -9.63
C ASN A 52 11.42 -13.16 -10.55
N ILE A 53 11.75 -13.81 -11.68
CA ILE A 53 12.65 -13.25 -12.71
C ILE A 53 12.03 -11.99 -13.31
N THR A 54 10.76 -12.05 -13.69
CA THR A 54 10.03 -10.90 -14.26
C THR A 54 9.97 -9.74 -13.28
N GLN A 55 9.67 -10.02 -12.02
CA GLN A 55 9.65 -8.98 -10.99
C GLN A 55 11.05 -8.42 -10.72
N MET A 56 12.10 -9.26 -10.63
CA MET A 56 13.46 -8.79 -10.44
C MET A 56 13.91 -7.88 -11.60
N ALA A 57 13.56 -8.21 -12.85
CA ALA A 57 13.81 -7.36 -14.00
C ALA A 57 13.06 -6.01 -13.89
N SER A 58 11.83 -6.01 -13.40
CA SER A 58 11.05 -4.78 -13.15
C SER A 58 11.73 -3.89 -12.10
N TYR A 59 12.22 -4.47 -11.01
CA TYR A 59 12.98 -3.73 -9.99
C TYR A 59 14.28 -3.16 -10.55
N ARG A 60 15.00 -3.92 -11.36
CA ARG A 60 16.23 -3.45 -12.02
C ARG A 60 15.97 -2.31 -13.01
N ASN A 61 14.85 -2.36 -13.72
CA ASN A 61 14.43 -1.36 -14.70
C ASN A 61 13.65 -0.21 -14.12
N LEU A 62 13.42 -0.20 -12.80
CA LEU A 62 12.70 0.87 -12.07
C LEU A 62 11.22 1.00 -12.50
N THR A 63 10.59 -0.08 -12.92
CA THR A 63 9.18 -0.16 -13.31
C THR A 63 8.29 -0.87 -12.28
N HIS A 64 8.76 -0.96 -11.06
CA HIS A 64 8.17 -1.77 -9.98
C HIS A 64 7.30 -0.96 -9.00
N GLN A 65 7.08 0.33 -9.25
CA GLN A 65 6.36 1.19 -8.31
C GLN A 65 4.90 0.74 -8.14
N LEU A 66 4.50 0.49 -6.89
CA LEU A 66 3.19 -0.05 -6.57
C LEU A 66 2.04 0.87 -7.01
N THR A 67 2.19 2.19 -6.82
CA THR A 67 1.15 3.17 -7.28
C THR A 67 1.03 3.22 -8.79
N ALA A 68 2.12 3.06 -9.54
CA ALA A 68 2.07 2.98 -10.99
C ALA A 68 1.30 1.73 -11.44
N GLY A 69 1.59 0.57 -10.86
CA GLY A 69 0.86 -0.67 -11.13
C GLY A 69 -0.63 -0.59 -10.77
N ILE A 70 -0.98 0.10 -9.69
CA ILE A 70 -2.38 0.37 -9.31
C ILE A 70 -3.07 1.26 -10.37
N ALA A 71 -2.40 2.33 -10.79
CA ALA A 71 -2.92 3.24 -11.81
C ALA A 71 -3.11 2.54 -13.16
N GLU A 72 -2.13 1.78 -13.64
CA GLU A 72 -2.18 1.00 -14.87
C GLU A 72 -3.30 -0.05 -14.83
N THR A 73 -3.50 -0.69 -13.67
CA THR A 73 -4.61 -1.64 -13.46
C THR A 73 -5.96 -0.93 -13.58
N GLY A 74 -6.11 0.23 -12.94
CA GLY A 74 -7.33 1.04 -13.00
C GLY A 74 -7.64 1.53 -14.40
N GLU A 75 -6.65 2.05 -15.11
CA GLU A 75 -6.78 2.54 -16.48
C GLU A 75 -7.15 1.41 -17.45
N SER A 76 -6.46 0.27 -17.37
CA SER A 76 -6.73 -0.87 -18.24
C SER A 76 -8.12 -1.48 -17.99
N LEU A 77 -8.57 -1.51 -16.73
CA LEU A 77 -9.92 -1.93 -16.37
C LEU A 77 -10.97 -0.98 -16.95
N THR A 78 -10.75 0.33 -16.83
CA THR A 78 -11.63 1.35 -17.41
C THR A 78 -11.69 1.21 -18.93
N ASN A 79 -10.56 1.07 -19.61
CA ASN A 79 -10.49 0.91 -21.07
C ASN A 79 -11.17 -0.38 -21.54
N MET A 80 -11.02 -1.48 -20.81
CA MET A 80 -11.67 -2.74 -21.11
C MET A 80 -13.21 -2.60 -21.00
N LEU A 81 -13.71 -1.99 -19.92
CA LEU A 81 -15.14 -1.76 -19.72
C LEU A 81 -15.73 -0.86 -20.82
N GLN A 82 -15.03 0.22 -21.17
CA GLN A 82 -15.43 1.09 -22.29
C GLN A 82 -15.43 0.35 -23.62
N GLY A 83 -14.44 -0.47 -23.89
CA GLY A 83 -14.38 -1.32 -25.09
C GLY A 83 -15.58 -2.27 -25.21
N LEU A 84 -16.03 -2.88 -24.11
CA LEU A 84 -17.24 -3.70 -24.07
C LEU A 84 -18.52 -2.87 -24.33
N VAL A 85 -18.59 -1.66 -23.80
CA VAL A 85 -19.70 -0.74 -24.05
C VAL A 85 -19.76 -0.32 -25.51
N GLU A 86 -18.63 -0.02 -26.14
CA GLU A 86 -18.50 0.37 -27.55
C GLU A 86 -18.79 -0.79 -28.51
N SER A 87 -18.38 -2.02 -28.17
CA SER A 87 -18.69 -3.22 -28.95
C SER A 87 -20.17 -3.64 -28.88
N GLY A 88 -20.91 -3.08 -27.92
CA GLY A 88 -22.34 -3.39 -27.72
C GLY A 88 -22.59 -4.48 -26.67
N ASP A 89 -21.54 -4.99 -26.00
CA ASP A 89 -21.63 -6.01 -24.97
C ASP A 89 -22.01 -5.39 -23.61
N ILE A 90 -23.10 -4.61 -23.59
CA ILE A 90 -23.54 -3.77 -22.46
C ILE A 90 -23.84 -4.60 -21.20
N GLU A 91 -24.49 -5.76 -21.36
CA GLU A 91 -24.81 -6.64 -20.22
C GLU A 91 -23.52 -7.14 -19.56
N GLN A 92 -22.53 -7.56 -20.35
CA GLN A 92 -21.25 -8.03 -19.82
C GLN A 92 -20.48 -6.90 -19.13
N ALA A 93 -20.42 -5.71 -19.76
CA ALA A 93 -19.80 -4.54 -19.15
C ALA A 93 -20.45 -4.17 -17.81
N ALA A 94 -21.79 -4.18 -17.75
CA ALA A 94 -22.55 -3.87 -16.53
C ALA A 94 -22.35 -4.94 -15.44
N THR A 95 -22.27 -6.22 -15.81
CA THR A 95 -21.99 -7.32 -14.89
C THR A 95 -20.61 -7.14 -14.27
N ILE A 96 -19.57 -7.04 -15.09
CA ILE A 96 -18.19 -6.85 -14.60
C ILE A 96 -18.11 -5.59 -13.74
N TYR A 97 -18.71 -4.50 -14.19
CA TYR A 97 -18.71 -3.24 -13.44
C TYR A 97 -19.36 -3.39 -12.05
N SER A 98 -20.53 -4.05 -11.99
CA SER A 98 -21.25 -4.30 -10.73
C SER A 98 -20.45 -5.17 -9.77
N GLU A 99 -19.79 -6.22 -10.28
CA GLU A 99 -18.94 -7.13 -9.49
C GLU A 99 -17.67 -6.44 -9.00
N VAL A 100 -17.04 -5.59 -9.83
CA VAL A 100 -15.89 -4.75 -9.40
C VAL A 100 -16.28 -3.78 -8.29
N LEU A 101 -17.46 -3.13 -8.40
CA LEU A 101 -17.96 -2.28 -7.31
C LEU A 101 -18.19 -3.09 -6.04
N GLU A 102 -18.74 -4.30 -6.14
CA GLU A 102 -18.98 -5.16 -4.99
C GLU A 102 -17.67 -5.54 -4.30
N LEU A 103 -16.69 -5.96 -5.06
CA LEU A 103 -15.35 -6.32 -4.56
C LEU A 103 -14.63 -5.15 -3.89
N LEU A 104 -14.66 -3.95 -4.49
CA LEU A 104 -13.86 -2.81 -4.02
C LEU A 104 -14.56 -1.95 -2.96
N ALA A 105 -15.90 -1.80 -3.05
CA ALA A 105 -16.62 -0.85 -2.22
C ALA A 105 -17.32 -1.48 -1.01
N PHE A 106 -17.72 -2.76 -1.09
CA PHE A 106 -18.62 -3.37 -0.11
C PHE A 106 -18.03 -4.57 0.64
N GLU A 107 -16.93 -5.16 0.19
CA GLU A 107 -16.31 -6.30 0.86
C GLU A 107 -15.80 -5.94 2.27
N ASP A 108 -15.39 -4.69 2.50
CA ASP A 108 -14.96 -4.21 3.82
C ASP A 108 -16.12 -4.17 4.83
N ALA A 109 -17.36 -3.92 4.37
CA ALA A 109 -18.54 -3.89 5.24
C ALA A 109 -18.99 -5.29 5.69
N ALA A 110 -18.63 -6.34 4.95
CA ALA A 110 -18.93 -7.72 5.31
C ALA A 110 -17.90 -8.31 6.29
N GLY A 111 -16.69 -7.77 6.34
CA GLY A 111 -15.60 -8.20 7.24
C GLY A 111 -15.83 -7.82 8.71
N GLU A 112 -16.57 -6.76 9.00
CA GLU A 112 -16.87 -6.34 10.39
C GLU A 112 -17.98 -7.14 11.06
N THR A 113 -18.75 -7.96 10.32
CA THR A 113 -19.87 -8.74 10.85
C THR A 113 -19.60 -10.23 11.05
N VAL A 114 -18.40 -10.76 10.75
CA VAL A 114 -18.10 -12.21 10.84
C VAL A 114 -17.06 -12.54 11.93
N THR A 115 -16.99 -11.78 13.01
CA THR A 115 -16.32 -12.21 14.25
C THR A 115 -17.36 -12.80 15.22
N GLY A 116 -18.00 -13.90 14.83
CA GLY A 116 -19.01 -14.49 15.70
C GLY A 116 -19.62 -15.81 15.27
N GLN A 117 -18.89 -16.68 14.53
CA GLN A 117 -19.28 -18.08 14.45
C GLN A 117 -18.04 -18.98 14.39
N GLN A 118 -17.58 -19.39 15.58
CA GLN A 118 -16.72 -20.54 15.75
C GLN A 118 -17.45 -21.79 15.22
N GLN A 119 -16.95 -22.36 14.13
CA GLN A 119 -17.22 -23.75 13.82
C GLN A 119 -16.42 -24.61 14.79
N THR A 120 -17.14 -25.20 15.73
CA THR A 120 -16.64 -26.28 16.56
C THR A 120 -16.51 -27.54 15.72
N GLU A 121 -15.29 -27.85 15.26
CA GLU A 121 -14.94 -29.22 14.93
C GLU A 121 -14.68 -30.00 16.25
N GLY A 122 -15.41 -31.09 16.42
CA GLY A 122 -15.33 -31.95 17.60
C GLY A 122 -14.01 -32.71 17.72
N PRO A 123 -13.53 -32.95 18.93
CA PRO A 123 -12.31 -33.70 19.15
C PRO A 123 -12.54 -35.20 19.18
N LEU A 124 -11.61 -35.95 18.56
CA LEU A 124 -11.44 -37.40 18.76
C LEU A 124 -10.96 -37.72 20.18
N PRO A 125 -11.29 -38.88 20.73
CA PRO A 125 -11.09 -39.21 22.15
C PRO A 125 -9.68 -39.74 22.43
N GLU A 126 -9.08 -39.29 23.52
CA GLU A 126 -7.98 -39.97 24.20
C GLU A 126 -8.41 -40.49 25.58
N PRO A 127 -7.83 -41.60 26.06
CA PRO A 127 -8.29 -42.32 27.26
C PRO A 127 -7.70 -41.80 28.57
N GLY A 128 -8.56 -41.85 29.57
CA GLY A 128 -8.50 -41.28 30.87
C GLY A 128 -7.32 -41.61 31.79
N VAL A 129 -7.20 -40.75 32.79
CA VAL A 129 -6.91 -41.15 34.18
C VAL A 129 -7.60 -40.17 35.14
N ASP A 130 -8.32 -40.79 36.07
CA ASP A 130 -9.08 -40.30 37.19
C ASP A 130 -8.21 -39.68 38.30
N VAL A 131 -8.63 -38.63 38.95
CA VAL A 131 -8.57 -38.41 40.41
C VAL A 131 -9.44 -37.21 40.86
N THR A 132 -10.46 -37.50 41.57
CA THR A 132 -11.30 -36.80 42.56
C THR A 132 -10.64 -35.66 43.37
N VAL A 133 -11.34 -34.65 43.82
CA VAL A 133 -12.32 -34.34 44.88
C VAL A 133 -12.15 -32.88 45.36
N THR A 134 -13.08 -32.16 45.57
CA THR A 134 -14.07 -31.53 46.50
C THR A 134 -14.11 -30.01 46.37
N SER A 135 -15.30 -29.45 46.13
CA SER A 135 -16.25 -28.79 47.04
C SER A 135 -15.71 -27.54 47.76
N GLU A 136 -16.36 -26.40 47.79
CA GLU A 136 -17.63 -25.89 48.28
C GLU A 136 -17.71 -24.40 47.98
N GLU A 137 -18.83 -23.98 47.49
CA GLU A 137 -19.95 -23.18 48.08
C GLU A 137 -19.71 -21.66 48.21
N ALA A 138 -20.52 -20.95 47.53
CA ALA A 138 -21.81 -20.31 47.77
C ALA A 138 -21.65 -18.84 48.20
N GLU A 139 -22.38 -18.00 47.73
CA GLU A 139 -23.61 -17.25 47.90
C GLU A 139 -23.47 -15.76 47.51
N GLN A 140 -24.38 -15.34 46.73
CA GLN A 140 -25.57 -14.49 46.82
C GLN A 140 -25.40 -12.99 46.46
N MET A 141 -26.24 -12.62 45.51
CA MET A 141 -26.80 -11.29 45.21
C MET A 141 -27.64 -10.77 46.40
N PRO A 142 -28.24 -9.58 46.47
CA PRO A 142 -28.70 -8.72 45.34
C PRO A 142 -28.81 -7.19 45.63
N VAL A 143 -29.44 -6.48 44.68
CA VAL A 143 -30.42 -5.36 44.80
C VAL A 143 -30.00 -3.94 44.42
N GLN A 144 -30.66 -3.48 43.34
CA GLN A 144 -31.00 -2.09 43.00
C GLN A 144 -31.97 -1.47 44.09
N PRO A 145 -32.32 -0.17 44.14
CA PRO A 145 -33.00 0.58 43.07
C PRO A 145 -32.82 2.13 42.97
N SER A 146 -33.21 2.64 41.81
CA SER A 146 -34.18 3.70 41.48
C SER A 146 -34.00 5.19 41.78
N ALA A 147 -34.23 5.93 40.71
CA ALA A 147 -35.10 7.12 40.50
C ALA A 147 -34.59 8.49 40.99
N THR A 148 -34.65 9.53 40.20
CA THR A 148 -35.81 10.28 39.73
C THR A 148 -35.37 11.46 38.83
N ALA A 149 -36.15 11.74 37.79
CA ALA A 149 -36.23 13.03 37.11
C ALA A 149 -37.23 13.94 37.86
N PRO A 150 -37.40 15.24 37.63
CA PRO A 150 -38.17 15.73 36.48
C PRO A 150 -37.81 17.15 35.92
N GLU A 151 -38.25 17.37 34.67
CA GLU A 151 -39.06 18.51 34.12
C GLU A 151 -38.57 19.96 34.28
N ALA A 152 -38.60 20.83 33.26
CA ALA A 152 -39.70 21.33 32.45
C ALA A 152 -39.25 22.32 31.38
N VAL A 153 -40.00 22.38 30.29
CA VAL A 153 -40.07 23.34 29.15
C VAL A 153 -40.98 24.51 29.59
N PRO A 154 -41.21 25.68 28.90
CA PRO A 154 -41.09 26.03 27.49
C PRO A 154 -40.74 27.51 27.16
N GLY A 155 -40.64 27.86 25.86
CA GLY A 155 -40.74 29.27 25.43
C GLY A 155 -40.43 29.55 23.97
N GLN A 156 -41.46 29.47 23.14
CA GLN A 156 -41.57 29.90 21.75
C GLN A 156 -41.40 31.40 21.55
N LYS A 157 -40.77 31.86 20.42
CA LYS A 157 -41.38 32.90 19.55
C LYS A 157 -40.66 32.99 18.21
N THR A 158 -41.42 32.81 17.19
CA THR A 158 -41.29 33.12 15.75
C THR A 158 -41.23 34.62 15.51
N ILE A 159 -40.40 35.09 14.54
CA ILE A 159 -40.76 36.18 13.62
C ILE A 159 -39.96 36.00 12.32
N ILE A 160 -40.67 36.08 11.22
CA ILE A 160 -40.29 36.12 9.79
C ILE A 160 -39.92 37.55 9.42
N GLU A 161 -38.90 37.72 8.55
CA GLU A 161 -38.92 38.69 7.43
C GLU A 161 -37.65 38.60 6.58
N GLU A 162 -37.81 38.44 5.30
CA GLU A 162 -36.88 38.62 4.18
C GLU A 162 -37.09 40.05 3.60
N PRO A 163 -36.38 40.48 2.49
CA PRO A 163 -34.95 40.47 2.12
C PRO A 163 -34.38 41.86 1.81
N THR A 164 -33.07 42.00 1.64
CA THR A 164 -32.50 42.95 0.67
C THR A 164 -31.02 42.68 0.39
N GLU A 165 -30.69 42.68 -0.90
CA GLU A 165 -29.35 42.61 -1.50
C GLU A 165 -28.45 43.78 -1.09
N THR A 166 -27.15 43.49 -0.89
CA THR A 166 -26.07 44.29 -1.50
C THR A 166 -24.71 43.58 -1.36
N ALA A 167 -23.97 43.57 -2.44
CA ALA A 167 -22.63 43.00 -2.61
C ALA A 167 -21.55 43.73 -1.80
N SER A 168 -20.62 42.98 -1.21
CA SER A 168 -19.20 43.31 -1.24
C SER A 168 -18.35 42.19 -0.66
N GLY A 169 -17.26 41.83 -1.35
CA GLY A 169 -16.42 40.66 -1.08
C GLY A 169 -15.70 40.69 0.25
N ASN A 170 -15.50 39.50 0.76
CA ASN A 170 -14.36 39.23 1.61
C ASN A 170 -14.06 37.71 1.57
N GLY A 171 -12.80 37.37 1.29
CA GLY A 171 -12.32 35.99 1.18
C GLY A 171 -12.56 35.22 2.47
N GLN A 172 -13.40 34.22 2.41
CA GLN A 172 -13.48 33.17 3.42
C GLN A 172 -12.78 31.94 2.89
N THR A 173 -11.67 31.64 3.55
CA THR A 173 -10.99 30.35 3.49
C THR A 173 -11.99 29.26 3.84
N ILE A 174 -12.44 28.51 2.86
CA ILE A 174 -13.23 27.31 3.06
C ILE A 174 -12.30 26.31 3.75
N LYS A 175 -12.52 26.06 5.03
CA LYS A 175 -11.94 24.89 5.70
C LYS A 175 -12.69 23.68 5.15
N GLU A 176 -12.10 23.02 4.18
CA GLU A 176 -12.53 21.69 3.77
C GLU A 176 -12.43 20.76 4.97
N ASN A 177 -13.55 20.20 5.31
CA ASN A 177 -13.68 19.22 6.40
C ASN A 177 -13.51 17.82 5.77
N PRO A 178 -12.36 17.13 5.94
CA PRO A 178 -12.06 15.87 5.24
C PRO A 178 -13.02 14.72 5.63
N GLY A 179 -13.87 14.92 6.65
CA GLY A 179 -14.85 13.93 7.09
C GLY A 179 -16.18 13.96 6.34
N ALA A 180 -16.48 15.03 5.58
CA ALA A 180 -17.77 15.18 4.91
C ALA A 180 -17.85 14.45 3.56
N GLU A 181 -16.72 14.26 2.86
CA GLU A 181 -16.69 13.58 1.57
C GLU A 181 -16.96 12.08 1.70
N LYS A 182 -16.33 11.38 2.66
CA LYS A 182 -16.56 9.94 2.87
C LYS A 182 -18.01 9.58 3.23
N THR A 183 -18.74 10.49 3.87
CA THR A 183 -20.14 10.23 4.29
C THR A 183 -21.12 10.32 3.12
N GLN A 184 -20.76 10.96 2.00
CA GLN A 184 -21.62 11.09 0.82
C GLN A 184 -21.28 10.08 -0.30
N GLU A 185 -20.06 9.55 -0.37
CA GLU A 185 -19.67 8.56 -1.39
C GLU A 185 -20.38 7.21 -1.21
N ALA A 186 -20.46 6.69 0.01
CA ALA A 186 -21.08 5.40 0.27
C ALA A 186 -22.55 5.28 -0.20
N PRO A 187 -23.44 6.25 0.04
CA PRO A 187 -24.81 6.22 -0.48
C PRO A 187 -24.88 6.31 -2.00
N GLN A 188 -23.97 7.05 -2.64
CA GLN A 188 -23.93 7.18 -4.10
C GLN A 188 -23.49 5.89 -4.76
N LEU A 189 -22.49 5.19 -4.21
CA LEU A 189 -22.03 3.88 -4.68
C LEU A 189 -23.13 2.82 -4.54
N GLN A 190 -23.85 2.80 -3.40
CA GLN A 190 -24.99 1.89 -3.20
C GLN A 190 -26.12 2.14 -4.19
N ASN A 191 -26.44 3.40 -4.47
CA ASN A 191 -27.46 3.75 -5.47
C ASN A 191 -27.02 3.33 -6.88
N LEU A 192 -25.76 3.55 -7.25
CA LEU A 192 -25.23 3.12 -8.53
C LEU A 192 -25.29 1.60 -8.68
N GLN A 193 -24.87 0.85 -7.67
CA GLN A 193 -24.93 -0.60 -7.66
C GLN A 193 -26.37 -1.11 -7.79
N LYS A 194 -27.31 -0.47 -7.07
CA LYS A 194 -28.75 -0.81 -7.18
C LYS A 194 -29.29 -0.58 -8.57
N LEU A 195 -28.95 0.54 -9.21
CA LEU A 195 -29.37 0.85 -10.58
C LEU A 195 -28.78 -0.14 -11.59
N LEU A 196 -27.52 -0.53 -11.44
CA LEU A 196 -26.88 -1.54 -12.29
C LEU A 196 -27.56 -2.90 -12.12
N LYS A 197 -27.76 -3.38 -10.88
CA LYS A 197 -28.45 -4.65 -10.60
C LYS A 197 -29.89 -4.64 -11.16
N GLN A 198 -30.63 -3.56 -10.96
CA GLN A 198 -31.97 -3.40 -11.53
C GLN A 198 -31.95 -3.44 -13.06
N GLY A 199 -31.04 -2.72 -13.71
CA GLY A 199 -30.90 -2.74 -15.16
C GLY A 199 -30.55 -4.11 -15.70
N LEU A 200 -29.71 -4.88 -15.01
CA LEU A 200 -29.37 -6.27 -15.37
C LEU A 200 -30.57 -7.21 -15.21
N GLU A 201 -31.30 -7.13 -14.09
CA GLU A 201 -32.48 -7.95 -13.81
C GLU A 201 -33.61 -7.71 -14.82
N THR A 202 -33.85 -6.44 -15.17
CA THR A 202 -34.91 -6.05 -16.13
C THR A 202 -34.43 -6.09 -17.58
N LYS A 203 -33.14 -6.35 -17.84
CA LYS A 203 -32.50 -6.28 -19.16
C LYS A 203 -32.72 -4.94 -19.88
N ASP A 204 -32.69 -3.87 -19.10
CA ASP A 204 -32.83 -2.51 -19.62
C ASP A 204 -31.50 -2.00 -20.19
N ILE A 205 -31.18 -2.44 -21.42
CA ILE A 205 -29.96 -2.07 -22.13
C ILE A 205 -29.81 -0.55 -22.31
N PRO A 206 -30.87 0.23 -22.65
CA PRO A 206 -30.77 1.70 -22.70
C PRO A 206 -30.36 2.32 -21.39
N LEU A 207 -30.90 1.86 -20.26
CA LEU A 207 -30.51 2.34 -18.92
C LEU A 207 -29.05 2.02 -18.61
N LEU A 208 -28.64 0.75 -18.78
CA LEU A 208 -27.27 0.31 -18.54
C LEU A 208 -26.27 1.09 -19.39
N ARG A 209 -26.57 1.29 -20.67
CA ARG A 209 -25.74 2.09 -21.58
C ARG A 209 -25.62 3.53 -21.10
N SER A 210 -26.72 4.15 -20.68
CA SER A 210 -26.73 5.52 -20.17
C SER A 210 -25.86 5.67 -18.92
N ILE A 211 -25.90 4.70 -18.02
CA ILE A 211 -25.08 4.67 -16.80
C ILE A 211 -23.59 4.54 -17.17
N LEU A 212 -23.23 3.56 -17.99
CA LEU A 212 -21.84 3.24 -18.33
C LEU A 212 -21.16 4.28 -19.24
N HIS A 213 -21.93 5.05 -20.04
CA HIS A 213 -21.40 6.18 -20.83
C HIS A 213 -21.16 7.45 -20.00
N ASN A 214 -21.61 7.50 -18.76
CA ASN A 214 -21.32 8.65 -17.91
C ASN A 214 -19.83 8.65 -17.53
N SER A 215 -19.10 9.71 -17.87
CA SER A 215 -17.64 9.80 -17.66
C SER A 215 -17.24 9.58 -16.20
N LYS A 216 -18.00 10.14 -15.24
CA LYS A 216 -17.74 9.95 -13.81
C LYS A 216 -17.93 8.50 -13.38
N VAL A 217 -18.87 7.79 -13.99
CA VAL A 217 -19.09 6.37 -13.73
C VAL A 217 -17.97 5.55 -14.37
N ALA A 218 -17.61 5.88 -15.62
CA ALA A 218 -16.55 5.15 -16.33
C ALA A 218 -15.19 5.19 -15.60
N GLU A 219 -14.83 6.33 -14.99
CA GLU A 219 -13.57 6.51 -14.26
C GLU A 219 -13.60 6.00 -12.81
N LEU A 220 -14.78 5.68 -12.28
CA LEU A 220 -14.97 5.33 -10.89
C LEU A 220 -14.18 4.07 -10.45
N PRO A 221 -14.08 2.97 -11.25
CA PRO A 221 -13.28 1.82 -10.87
C PRO A 221 -11.80 2.17 -10.66
N ALA A 222 -11.20 2.95 -11.55
CA ALA A 222 -9.81 3.40 -11.41
C ALA A 222 -9.61 4.25 -10.15
N LYS A 223 -10.53 5.19 -9.88
CA LYS A 223 -10.50 6.00 -8.66
C LYS A 223 -10.63 5.14 -7.40
N LEU A 224 -11.56 4.20 -7.38
CA LEU A 224 -11.75 3.29 -6.23
C LEU A 224 -10.50 2.44 -5.97
N LEU A 225 -9.86 1.91 -7.02
CA LEU A 225 -8.61 1.18 -6.88
C LEU A 225 -7.52 2.06 -6.24
N ALA A 226 -7.30 3.26 -6.76
CA ALA A 226 -6.30 4.19 -6.25
C ALA A 226 -6.57 4.56 -4.77
N ASP A 227 -7.81 4.90 -4.42
CA ASP A 227 -8.18 5.33 -3.07
C ASP A 227 -8.19 4.17 -2.06
N ARG A 228 -8.63 2.97 -2.48
CA ARG A 228 -8.76 1.81 -1.59
C ARG A 228 -7.47 1.04 -1.37
N TRP A 229 -6.56 1.09 -2.35
CA TRP A 229 -5.27 0.42 -2.32
C TRP A 229 -4.12 1.35 -1.92
N SER A 230 -4.44 2.45 -1.27
CA SER A 230 -3.47 3.39 -0.72
C SER A 230 -3.71 3.67 0.76
N ILE A 231 -2.65 4.13 1.44
CA ILE A 231 -2.64 4.45 2.86
C ILE A 231 -2.35 5.93 3.07
N LYS A 232 -2.98 6.54 4.05
CA LYS A 232 -2.67 7.92 4.41
C LYS A 232 -1.37 8.00 5.20
N PRO A 233 -0.59 9.09 5.05
CA PRO A 233 0.66 9.27 5.79
C PRO A 233 0.51 9.15 7.31
N GLU A 234 -0.62 9.60 7.88
CA GLU A 234 -0.92 9.48 9.31
C GLU A 234 -1.16 8.03 9.78
N ASP A 235 -1.56 7.13 8.88
CA ASP A 235 -1.84 5.72 9.18
C ASP A 235 -0.59 4.82 9.06
N VAL A 236 0.46 5.32 8.40
CA VAL A 236 1.73 4.57 8.20
C VAL A 236 2.45 4.27 9.51
N GLU A 237 2.22 5.06 10.57
CA GLU A 237 2.82 4.82 11.89
C GLU A 237 2.27 3.56 12.60
N SER A 238 1.13 3.00 12.12
CA SER A 238 0.55 1.76 12.63
C SER A 238 0.95 0.59 11.73
N PRO A 239 1.83 -0.34 12.20
CA PRO A 239 2.20 -1.52 11.44
C PRO A 239 0.99 -2.39 11.06
N GLU A 240 -0.03 -2.43 11.93
CA GLU A 240 -1.26 -3.18 11.72
C GLU A 240 -2.02 -2.66 10.48
N LYS A 241 -2.12 -1.33 10.31
CA LYS A 241 -2.78 -0.73 9.14
C LYS A 241 -2.04 -0.98 7.83
N VAL A 242 -0.71 -1.03 7.90
CA VAL A 242 0.11 -1.38 6.75
C VAL A 242 -0.08 -2.85 6.38
N GLU A 243 -0.12 -3.74 7.38
CA GLU A 243 -0.38 -5.16 7.15
C GLU A 243 -1.79 -5.40 6.59
N GLU A 244 -2.81 -4.77 7.17
CA GLU A 244 -4.20 -4.79 6.67
C GLU A 244 -4.29 -4.33 5.22
N LEU A 245 -3.59 -3.25 4.84
CA LEU A 245 -3.54 -2.78 3.46
C LEU A 245 -3.00 -3.87 2.51
N TYR A 246 -1.88 -4.52 2.87
CA TYR A 246 -1.29 -5.55 2.02
C TYR A 246 -2.16 -6.81 1.93
N GLN A 247 -2.78 -7.22 3.03
CA GLN A 247 -3.73 -8.34 3.05
C GLN A 247 -4.96 -8.05 2.17
N LYS A 248 -5.52 -6.85 2.30
CA LYS A 248 -6.63 -6.38 1.49
C LYS A 248 -6.26 -6.33 0.01
N LEU A 249 -5.12 -5.72 -0.31
CA LEU A 249 -4.62 -5.61 -1.68
C LEU A 249 -4.46 -7.00 -2.32
N GLY A 250 -3.80 -7.95 -1.66
CA GLY A 250 -3.64 -9.31 -2.15
C GLY A 250 -4.97 -10.04 -2.34
N LYS A 251 -5.91 -9.90 -1.40
CA LYS A 251 -7.25 -10.51 -1.50
C LYS A 251 -8.05 -9.93 -2.66
N GLN A 252 -8.08 -8.61 -2.80
CA GLN A 252 -8.85 -7.94 -3.85
C GLN A 252 -8.23 -8.11 -5.23
N LEU A 253 -6.90 -8.16 -5.37
CA LEU A 253 -6.23 -8.52 -6.63
C LEU A 253 -6.60 -9.93 -7.09
N LYS A 254 -6.59 -10.90 -6.17
CA LYS A 254 -7.03 -12.27 -6.48
C LYS A 254 -8.51 -12.33 -6.87
N GLY A 255 -9.37 -11.60 -6.14
CA GLY A 255 -10.79 -11.48 -6.47
C GLY A 255 -10.99 -10.88 -7.85
N LEU A 256 -10.29 -9.79 -8.19
CA LEU A 256 -10.38 -9.13 -9.50
C LEU A 256 -9.86 -10.02 -10.63
N SER A 257 -8.76 -10.77 -10.42
CA SER A 257 -8.25 -11.74 -11.40
C SER A 257 -9.28 -12.83 -11.69
N ASN A 258 -9.89 -13.42 -10.65
CA ASN A 258 -10.92 -14.45 -10.81
C ASN A 258 -12.16 -13.90 -11.55
N LEU A 259 -12.61 -12.70 -11.16
CA LEU A 259 -13.73 -12.02 -11.78
C LEU A 259 -13.52 -11.81 -13.29
N LEU A 260 -12.34 -11.32 -13.67
CA LEU A 260 -11.99 -11.11 -15.08
C LEU A 260 -11.90 -12.44 -15.84
N GLU A 261 -11.36 -13.48 -15.21
CA GLU A 261 -11.29 -14.83 -15.82
C GLU A 261 -12.68 -15.43 -16.04
N GLU A 262 -13.56 -15.38 -15.03
CA GLU A 262 -14.95 -15.90 -15.10
C GLU A 262 -15.78 -15.19 -16.17
N ASN A 263 -15.52 -13.90 -16.39
CA ASN A 263 -16.15 -13.10 -17.42
C ASN A 263 -15.45 -13.18 -18.79
N GLY A 264 -14.52 -14.12 -18.98
CA GLY A 264 -13.86 -14.37 -20.27
C GLY A 264 -12.82 -13.31 -20.66
N GLN A 265 -12.37 -12.48 -19.73
CA GLN A 265 -11.42 -11.37 -19.95
C GLN A 265 -9.95 -11.74 -19.70
N ARG A 266 -9.62 -13.05 -19.67
CA ARG A 266 -8.25 -13.56 -19.44
C ARG A 266 -7.21 -13.01 -20.43
N GLY A 267 -7.62 -12.69 -21.66
CA GLY A 267 -6.76 -12.10 -22.69
C GLY A 267 -6.66 -10.57 -22.67
N SER A 268 -7.36 -9.89 -21.76
CA SER A 268 -7.39 -8.43 -21.70
C SER A 268 -6.12 -7.86 -21.03
N SER A 269 -5.78 -6.62 -21.36
CA SER A 269 -4.70 -5.87 -20.67
C SER A 269 -5.03 -5.68 -19.18
N ALA A 270 -6.32 -5.55 -18.83
CA ALA A 270 -6.74 -5.48 -17.44
C ALA A 270 -6.34 -6.73 -16.64
N TYR A 271 -6.60 -7.93 -17.17
CA TYR A 271 -6.18 -9.18 -16.55
C TYR A 271 -4.66 -9.28 -16.40
N GLN A 272 -3.91 -8.88 -17.44
CA GLN A 272 -2.44 -8.89 -17.41
C GLN A 272 -1.89 -7.94 -16.33
N ASN A 273 -2.43 -6.72 -16.24
CA ASN A 273 -1.99 -5.74 -15.24
C ASN A 273 -2.35 -6.17 -13.81
N VAL A 274 -3.55 -6.75 -13.60
CA VAL A 274 -3.93 -7.34 -12.30
C VAL A 274 -2.95 -8.46 -11.91
N THR A 275 -2.60 -9.33 -12.84
CA THR A 275 -1.68 -10.45 -12.60
C THR A 275 -0.27 -9.93 -12.29
N ASN A 276 0.25 -8.97 -13.07
CA ASN A 276 1.55 -8.35 -12.82
C ASN A 276 1.60 -7.66 -11.45
N LEU A 277 0.56 -6.91 -11.09
CA LEU A 277 0.49 -6.24 -9.80
C LEU A 277 0.42 -7.25 -8.64
N SER A 278 -0.33 -8.36 -8.81
CA SER A 278 -0.38 -9.44 -7.82
C SER A 278 1.00 -10.06 -7.61
N GLN A 279 1.71 -10.37 -8.71
CA GLN A 279 3.07 -10.91 -8.65
C GLN A 279 4.06 -9.92 -7.99
N ASN A 280 3.92 -8.62 -8.24
CA ASN A 280 4.72 -7.59 -7.57
C ASN A 280 4.47 -7.57 -6.05
N VAL A 281 3.21 -7.64 -5.62
CA VAL A 281 2.85 -7.71 -4.19
C VAL A 281 3.42 -8.98 -3.54
N ASP A 282 3.30 -10.13 -4.19
CA ASP A 282 3.84 -11.40 -3.70
C ASP A 282 5.38 -11.35 -3.60
N PHE A 283 6.04 -10.76 -4.59
CA PHE A 283 7.49 -10.56 -4.61
C PHE A 283 7.96 -9.63 -3.47
N LEU A 284 7.25 -8.53 -3.23
CA LEU A 284 7.50 -7.63 -2.10
C LEU A 284 7.39 -8.34 -0.76
N GLN A 285 6.36 -9.17 -0.59
CA GLN A 285 6.17 -9.95 0.63
C GLN A 285 7.32 -10.95 0.84
N GLN A 286 7.76 -11.62 -0.22
CA GLN A 286 8.90 -12.53 -0.17
C GLN A 286 10.20 -11.78 0.23
N ILE A 287 10.49 -10.64 -0.41
CA ILE A 287 11.65 -9.81 -0.03
C ILE A 287 11.56 -9.39 1.43
N ASN A 288 10.39 -8.97 1.89
CA ASN A 288 10.21 -8.48 3.28
C ASN A 288 10.37 -9.59 4.33
N GLN A 289 10.31 -10.87 3.96
CA GLN A 289 10.64 -11.97 4.89
C GLN A 289 12.12 -11.97 5.27
N THR A 290 13.02 -11.65 4.33
CA THR A 290 14.47 -11.66 4.52
C THR A 290 15.00 -10.28 4.83
N TYR A 291 14.55 -9.27 4.12
CA TYR A 291 14.96 -7.87 4.24
C TYR A 291 13.78 -7.03 4.74
N ALA A 292 14.05 -6.00 5.52
CA ALA A 292 13.03 -5.05 5.91
C ALA A 292 12.87 -3.98 4.81
N TYR A 293 12.24 -4.40 3.69
CA TYR A 293 11.90 -3.54 2.56
C TYR A 293 10.40 -3.55 2.33
N ILE A 294 9.81 -2.37 2.18
CA ILE A 294 8.38 -2.20 1.94
C ILE A 294 8.14 -1.03 0.99
N GLN A 295 7.16 -1.16 0.12
CA GLN A 295 6.60 -0.05 -0.64
C GLN A 295 5.27 0.37 -0.01
N LEU A 296 5.08 1.66 0.12
CA LEU A 296 3.87 2.26 0.68
C LEU A 296 3.16 3.05 -0.42
N PRO A 297 2.01 2.58 -0.92
CA PRO A 297 1.18 3.39 -1.82
C PRO A 297 0.50 4.46 -0.99
N LEU A 298 1.07 5.66 -1.01
CA LEU A 298 0.64 6.79 -0.18
C LEU A 298 -0.47 7.58 -0.88
N HIS A 299 -1.56 7.82 -0.16
CA HIS A 299 -2.59 8.79 -0.55
C HIS A 299 -2.25 10.12 0.11
N LEU A 300 -1.69 11.03 -0.67
CA LEU A 300 -1.32 12.35 -0.22
C LEU A 300 -2.51 13.32 -0.27
N ARG A 301 -2.29 14.54 0.24
CA ARG A 301 -3.32 15.57 0.16
C ARG A 301 -3.58 15.94 -1.31
N GLN A 302 -4.79 16.38 -1.62
CA GLN A 302 -5.24 16.73 -2.99
C GLN A 302 -5.42 15.55 -3.95
N GLY A 303 -5.54 14.30 -3.43
CA GLY A 303 -5.79 13.13 -4.27
C GLY A 303 -4.54 12.62 -5.02
N GLU A 304 -3.36 13.07 -4.64
CA GLU A 304 -2.10 12.59 -5.20
C GLU A 304 -1.73 11.23 -4.59
N HIS A 305 -1.41 10.25 -5.46
CA HIS A 305 -0.96 8.92 -5.05
C HIS A 305 0.51 8.74 -5.43
N LYS A 306 1.35 8.38 -4.46
CA LYS A 306 2.79 8.18 -4.66
C LYS A 306 3.30 6.96 -3.92
N THR A 307 4.32 6.32 -4.47
CA THR A 307 5.00 5.23 -3.78
C THR A 307 6.09 5.76 -2.88
N GLY A 308 6.02 5.42 -1.59
CA GLY A 308 7.16 5.54 -0.68
C GLY A 308 7.87 4.18 -0.57
N GLU A 309 9.17 4.17 -0.76
CA GLU A 309 9.99 2.98 -0.59
C GLU A 309 10.80 3.11 0.70
N LEU A 310 10.59 2.19 1.64
CA LEU A 310 11.32 2.14 2.90
C LEU A 310 12.21 0.90 2.95
N PHE A 311 13.51 1.10 3.12
CA PHE A 311 14.47 0.04 3.35
C PHE A 311 15.19 0.25 4.68
N VAL A 312 15.12 -0.74 5.59
CA VAL A 312 15.79 -0.72 6.87
C VAL A 312 17.07 -1.56 6.78
N TYR A 313 18.21 -0.92 6.97
CA TYR A 313 19.53 -1.56 6.86
C TYR A 313 19.88 -2.50 8.01
N THR A 314 19.14 -2.41 9.10
CA THR A 314 19.41 -3.23 10.28
C THR A 314 18.75 -4.58 10.15
N ASN A 315 19.53 -5.66 10.17
CA ASN A 315 19.00 -7.02 10.14
C ASN A 315 18.02 -7.24 11.32
N LYS A 316 16.89 -7.90 11.08
CA LYS A 316 15.87 -8.22 12.09
C LYS A 316 16.47 -8.90 13.34
N LYS A 317 17.54 -9.70 13.18
CA LYS A 317 18.29 -10.32 14.28
C LYS A 317 19.10 -9.31 15.13
N ASN A 318 19.54 -8.19 14.56
CA ASN A 318 20.29 -7.14 15.26
C ASN A 318 19.36 -6.11 15.90
N LEU A 319 18.14 -5.93 15.41
CA LEU A 319 17.10 -5.12 16.06
C LEU A 319 16.74 -5.64 17.46
N ALA A 320 16.87 -6.94 17.71
CA ALA A 320 16.66 -7.54 19.03
C ALA A 320 17.79 -7.29 20.03
N ARG A 321 18.94 -6.75 19.60
CA ARG A 321 20.08 -6.40 20.48
C ARG A 321 19.94 -4.93 20.90
N LYS A 322 19.87 -4.69 22.22
CA LYS A 322 19.66 -3.34 22.82
C LYS A 322 20.74 -2.29 22.51
N ASP A 323 21.83 -2.64 21.84
CA ASP A 323 22.96 -1.74 21.54
C ASP A 323 22.97 -1.23 20.10
N GLY A 324 21.89 -1.51 19.33
CA GLY A 324 21.87 -1.32 17.88
C GLY A 324 21.44 0.09 17.46
N GLN A 325 22.28 0.76 16.71
CA GLN A 325 21.86 1.83 15.83
C GLN A 325 20.97 1.23 14.72
N VAL A 326 19.76 1.75 14.55
CA VAL A 326 18.87 1.42 13.44
C VAL A 326 19.02 2.51 12.39
N SER A 327 19.17 2.12 11.14
CA SER A 327 19.18 3.07 10.03
C SER A 327 18.24 2.61 8.92
N ALA A 328 17.63 3.57 8.26
CA ALA A 328 16.69 3.35 7.18
C ALA A 328 16.88 4.40 6.08
N LEU A 329 16.52 4.01 4.86
CA LEU A 329 16.38 4.91 3.71
C LEU A 329 14.92 4.94 3.32
N LEU A 330 14.35 6.13 3.26
CA LEU A 330 13.03 6.39 2.68
C LEU A 330 13.23 7.10 1.34
N HIS A 331 12.75 6.51 0.28
CA HIS A 331 12.69 7.13 -1.04
C HIS A 331 11.24 7.53 -1.37
N LEU A 332 11.07 8.77 -1.82
CA LEU A 332 9.79 9.33 -2.25
C LEU A 332 9.99 10.01 -3.61
N ASP A 333 9.12 9.72 -4.56
CA ASP A 333 9.08 10.43 -5.83
C ASP A 333 7.87 11.37 -5.84
N MET A 334 8.12 12.64 -5.51
CA MET A 334 7.08 13.65 -5.32
C MET A 334 6.92 14.50 -6.57
N GLU A 335 5.67 14.80 -6.95
CA GLU A 335 5.39 15.59 -8.15
C GLU A 335 6.04 16.97 -8.14
N HIS A 336 5.98 17.66 -7.01
CA HIS A 336 6.48 19.04 -6.89
C HIS A 336 7.90 19.13 -6.33
N LEU A 337 8.33 18.16 -5.54
CA LEU A 337 9.68 18.14 -4.96
C LEU A 337 10.65 17.25 -5.74
N GLY A 338 10.14 16.49 -6.73
CA GLY A 338 10.91 15.48 -7.41
C GLY A 338 11.34 14.34 -6.49
N PRO A 339 12.33 13.55 -6.91
CA PRO A 339 12.83 12.44 -6.11
C PRO A 339 13.56 12.93 -4.86
N LEU A 340 13.09 12.47 -3.71
CA LEU A 340 13.59 12.78 -2.38
C LEU A 340 14.05 11.50 -1.68
N ASP A 341 15.31 11.46 -1.25
CA ASP A 341 15.81 10.38 -0.39
C ASP A 341 16.04 10.93 1.02
N VAL A 342 15.52 10.21 2.00
CA VAL A 342 15.69 10.55 3.42
C VAL A 342 16.38 9.39 4.11
N TYR A 343 17.64 9.59 4.46
CA TYR A 343 18.37 8.66 5.31
C TYR A 343 18.11 9.01 6.78
N VAL A 344 17.71 8.02 7.55
CA VAL A 344 17.40 8.15 8.97
C VAL A 344 18.28 7.20 9.76
N ALA A 345 18.95 7.69 10.78
CA ALA A 345 19.66 6.87 11.77
C ALA A 345 19.11 7.18 13.16
N LEU A 346 18.73 6.13 13.87
CA LEU A 346 18.21 6.18 15.25
C LEU A 346 19.17 5.44 16.18
N LYS A 347 19.60 6.10 17.24
CA LYS A 347 20.32 5.50 18.36
C LYS A 347 19.74 6.02 19.66
N ASP A 348 19.17 5.13 20.45
CA ASP A 348 18.42 5.50 21.66
C ASP A 348 17.28 6.48 21.33
N THR A 349 17.36 7.73 21.80
CA THR A 349 16.41 8.81 21.48
C THR A 349 16.97 9.81 20.46
N LYS A 350 18.20 9.62 19.98
CA LYS A 350 18.84 10.54 19.03
C LYS A 350 18.54 10.11 17.61
N VAL A 351 17.89 10.98 16.85
CA VAL A 351 17.56 10.79 15.43
C VAL A 351 18.45 11.71 14.61
N SER A 352 19.17 11.15 13.65
CA SER A 352 19.86 11.89 12.60
C SER A 352 19.19 11.65 11.28
N THR A 353 18.71 12.70 10.63
CA THR A 353 18.07 12.66 9.31
C THR A 353 18.90 13.43 8.31
N LYS A 354 19.10 12.85 7.13
CA LYS A 354 19.76 13.51 6.02
C LYS A 354 18.89 13.40 4.76
N PHE A 355 18.55 14.56 4.23
CA PHE A 355 17.73 14.71 3.04
C PHE A 355 18.62 14.93 1.83
N TYR A 356 18.39 14.15 0.76
CA TYR A 356 19.05 14.29 -0.54
C TYR A 356 18.02 14.78 -1.55
N VAL A 357 18.26 15.96 -2.09
CA VAL A 357 17.34 16.66 -2.99
C VAL A 357 17.97 16.94 -4.35
N GLN A 358 17.15 17.19 -5.35
CA GLN A 358 17.59 17.31 -6.73
C GLN A 358 18.26 18.68 -7.04
N ASN A 359 17.80 19.75 -6.41
CA ASN A 359 18.27 21.12 -6.71
C ASN A 359 18.21 22.04 -5.49
N ASP A 360 18.86 23.21 -5.62
CA ASP A 360 18.98 24.20 -4.55
C ASP A 360 17.63 24.78 -4.10
N ALA A 361 16.67 24.98 -5.02
CA ALA A 361 15.36 25.55 -4.67
C ALA A 361 14.58 24.63 -3.71
N ILE A 362 14.67 23.31 -3.90
CA ILE A 362 14.06 22.32 -3.02
C ILE A 362 14.83 22.24 -1.71
N LEU A 363 16.17 22.38 -1.75
CA LEU A 363 17.00 22.41 -0.56
C LEU A 363 16.59 23.58 0.33
N ASP A 364 16.53 24.81 -0.20
CA ASP A 364 16.12 26.01 0.51
C ASP A 364 14.71 25.88 1.10
N TYR A 365 13.78 25.29 0.31
CA TYR A 365 12.41 25.06 0.76
C TYR A 365 12.35 24.09 1.95
N LEU A 366 13.11 22.99 1.91
CA LEU A 366 13.15 22.03 3.02
C LEU A 366 13.80 22.65 4.26
N GLU A 367 14.91 23.38 4.11
CA GLU A 367 15.58 24.06 5.22
C GLU A 367 14.66 25.06 5.92
N ALA A 368 13.89 25.83 5.15
CA ALA A 368 12.91 26.78 5.70
C ALA A 368 11.77 26.11 6.49
N ASN A 369 11.51 24.81 6.27
CA ASN A 369 10.44 24.08 6.92
C ASN A 369 10.93 22.99 7.90
N MET A 370 12.24 22.89 8.12
CA MET A 370 12.86 21.83 8.94
C MET A 370 12.43 21.90 10.41
N ASP A 371 12.12 23.09 10.90
CA ASP A 371 11.67 23.30 12.29
C ASP A 371 10.38 22.53 12.58
N VAL A 372 9.48 22.40 11.59
CA VAL A 372 8.22 21.64 11.75
C VAL A 372 8.48 20.18 12.03
N LEU A 373 9.45 19.57 11.31
CA LEU A 373 9.84 18.18 11.53
C LEU A 373 10.52 18.02 12.90
N THR A 374 11.46 18.90 13.21
CA THR A 374 12.21 18.87 14.46
C THR A 374 11.29 18.99 15.67
N GLU A 375 10.33 19.93 15.66
CA GLU A 375 9.32 20.04 16.72
C GLU A 375 8.46 18.78 16.89
N ARG A 376 8.03 18.18 15.78
CA ARG A 376 7.20 16.96 15.83
C ARG A 376 7.96 15.79 16.43
N LEU A 377 9.24 15.63 16.07
CA LEU A 377 10.09 14.58 16.63
C LEU A 377 10.41 14.83 18.09
N GLN A 378 10.67 16.08 18.50
CA GLN A 378 10.87 16.46 19.90
C GLN A 378 9.63 16.21 20.76
N LYS A 379 8.43 16.52 20.25
CA LYS A 379 7.16 16.21 20.93
C LYS A 379 6.95 14.71 21.17
N ARG A 380 7.59 13.86 20.35
CA ARG A 380 7.61 12.39 20.51
C ARG A 380 8.78 11.89 21.35
N GLY A 381 9.60 12.77 21.89
CA GLY A 381 10.72 12.43 22.78
C GLY A 381 12.03 12.13 22.05
N TYR A 382 12.15 12.47 20.77
CA TYR A 382 13.37 12.30 20.01
C TYR A 382 14.17 13.61 19.95
N ASP A 383 15.49 13.50 20.10
CA ASP A 383 16.44 14.57 19.81
C ASP A 383 16.89 14.44 18.36
N CYS A 384 16.48 15.38 17.50
CA CYS A 384 16.64 15.27 16.06
C CYS A 384 17.69 16.26 15.53
N LYS A 385 18.63 15.73 14.76
CA LYS A 385 19.54 16.51 13.92
C LYS A 385 19.15 16.27 12.46
N CYS A 386 18.75 17.33 11.75
CA CYS A 386 18.38 17.29 10.35
C CYS A 386 19.45 18.00 9.50
N GLU A 387 19.79 17.39 8.37
CA GLU A 387 20.70 17.95 7.37
C GLU A 387 20.11 17.82 5.99
N THR A 388 20.29 18.79 5.12
CA THR A 388 19.93 18.77 3.70
C THR A 388 21.17 18.80 2.84
N THR A 389 21.15 18.12 1.69
CA THR A 389 22.26 18.12 0.75
C THR A 389 21.75 17.84 -0.67
N LEU A 390 22.48 18.35 -1.67
CA LEU A 390 22.19 18.04 -3.05
C LEU A 390 22.55 16.58 -3.39
N ARG A 391 21.75 15.94 -4.23
CA ARG A 391 22.09 14.66 -4.82
C ARG A 391 23.30 14.79 -5.73
N THR A 392 24.24 13.88 -5.58
CA THR A 392 25.31 13.68 -6.58
C THR A 392 24.81 12.76 -7.70
N GLU A 393 25.46 12.80 -8.86
CA GLU A 393 25.13 11.91 -10.00
C GLU A 393 25.12 10.42 -9.61
N LEU A 394 26.00 10.00 -8.69
CA LEU A 394 26.04 8.63 -8.17
C LEU A 394 24.82 8.27 -7.29
N GLN A 395 24.11 9.27 -6.79
CA GLN A 395 22.93 9.12 -5.93
C GLN A 395 21.60 9.32 -6.70
N GLN A 396 21.66 9.75 -7.97
CA GLN A 396 20.46 10.00 -8.78
C GLN A 396 19.63 8.74 -9.02
N THR A 397 20.22 7.55 -8.88
CA THR A 397 19.55 6.26 -8.98
C THR A 397 19.39 5.55 -7.64
N ALA A 398 19.60 6.25 -6.52
CA ALA A 398 19.47 5.66 -5.19
C ALA A 398 17.99 5.48 -4.84
N GLN A 399 17.43 4.35 -5.20
CA GLN A 399 16.18 3.86 -4.66
C GLN A 399 16.45 2.99 -3.44
N ALA A 400 15.45 2.82 -2.59
CA ALA A 400 15.58 2.00 -1.39
C ALA A 400 16.04 0.56 -1.68
N MET A 401 15.67 0.02 -2.87
CA MET A 401 16.14 -1.29 -3.36
C MET A 401 17.54 -1.29 -3.98
N ALA A 402 18.10 -0.13 -4.34
CA ALA A 402 19.42 -0.07 -4.96
C ALA A 402 20.53 -0.82 -4.21
N PRO A 403 20.56 -0.82 -2.84
CA PRO A 403 21.52 -1.64 -2.10
C PRO A 403 21.43 -3.14 -2.37
N LEU A 404 20.22 -3.63 -2.70
CA LEU A 404 19.99 -5.04 -3.01
C LEU A 404 20.31 -5.38 -4.47
N LEU A 405 20.28 -4.40 -5.38
CA LEU A 405 20.45 -4.61 -6.83
C LEU A 405 21.85 -4.27 -7.35
N LYS A 406 22.67 -3.51 -6.61
CA LYS A 406 24.02 -3.11 -7.08
C LYS A 406 24.99 -4.25 -7.05
N THR A 407 25.60 -4.49 -8.21
CA THR A 407 26.62 -5.53 -8.47
C THR A 407 28.05 -5.09 -8.24
N GLU A 408 28.31 -3.80 -7.98
CA GLU A 408 29.67 -3.32 -7.76
C GLU A 408 29.96 -3.21 -6.26
N GLY A 409 30.91 -3.99 -5.83
CA GLY A 409 31.51 -4.29 -4.53
C GLY A 409 31.70 -3.23 -3.46
N SER A 410 30.91 -2.20 -3.45
CA SER A 410 30.75 -1.33 -2.29
C SER A 410 29.30 -1.30 -1.89
N VAL A 411 28.98 -2.02 -0.83
CA VAL A 411 27.70 -1.87 -0.15
C VAL A 411 27.51 -0.38 0.13
N PRO A 412 26.47 0.29 -0.38
CA PRO A 412 26.27 1.74 -0.17
C PRO A 412 26.18 2.17 1.29
N VAL A 413 26.04 1.20 2.19
CA VAL A 413 26.15 1.38 3.66
C VAL A 413 27.38 2.19 4.04
N ALA A 414 28.50 2.06 3.30
CA ALA A 414 29.69 2.86 3.54
C ALA A 414 29.57 4.33 3.09
N GLN A 415 28.71 4.61 2.11
CA GLN A 415 28.48 5.99 1.64
C GLN A 415 27.48 6.75 2.52
N TYR A 416 26.61 6.02 3.22
CA TYR A 416 25.62 6.59 4.16
C TYR A 416 26.04 6.38 5.63
N ALA A 417 27.15 5.64 5.90
CA ALA A 417 27.69 5.52 7.23
C ALA A 417 28.21 6.90 7.65
N PHE A 418 27.51 7.52 8.58
CA PHE A 418 28.05 8.66 9.30
C PHE A 418 29.35 8.23 9.96
N ASP A 419 30.46 8.83 9.54
CA ASP A 419 31.68 8.76 10.31
C ASP A 419 31.47 9.59 11.60
N VAL A 420 30.89 8.97 12.62
CA VAL A 420 30.81 9.53 13.96
C VAL A 420 32.15 9.27 14.64
N ARG A 421 33.20 9.82 14.04
CA ARG A 421 34.52 9.99 14.73
C ARG A 421 34.67 11.44 15.05
N THR A 422 34.16 11.83 16.17
CA THR A 422 34.71 12.86 17.06
C THR A 422 34.28 12.55 18.48
#